data_1d4928e33cd14158b946ecddc34aef5a
#
_entry.id   1d4928e33cd14158b946ecddc34aef5a
#
_cell.length_a   1.000
_cell.length_b   1.000
_cell.length_c   1.000
_cell.angle_alpha   90.00
_cell.angle_beta   90.00
_cell.angle_gamma   90.00
#
_symmetry.space_group_name_H-M   'P 1'
#
loop_
_entity.id
_entity.type
_entity.pdbx_description
1 polymer ?
#
loop_
_entity_poly.entity_id
_entity_poly.type
_entity_poly.pdbx_seq_one_letter_code
_entity_poly.pdbx_strand_id
1 'polypeptide(L)'
;MSLFNNPPRGEIAQALWSQRRAWAAVGLFSMVASVLLLTPTLYMLQVYDRVMVSHSEVTLLVVSLITLFLFVAMGFADAIRARLLVRLGARLDATLSGRIGAAAFARSAREPDAQRTQPFTDWTELRQFLTGPGILAFCDLPWTLVYVAALFLLHPLLGVVAICFALVQAALAWLGHHRTMAPAEALAQAQAESHAYLQGKLRNAEAVEALGMAVPLRQRWLGLHQRAAQRHAALQGLTHRVLAWSKYVRYAQQTASLAAGAILVIQGELTPGAMIAANVLMARALAPIDQLVGVWRGLLGARAAYDRLAQLLAAYPTQDGLSTSFAPPAAPASPVVARGLCVAAPGRAQTILHALDFAAQPGTIAVVLGASGSGKSTLARALAHAWPASAGELNTGGRRVGYLPQETALFNGTVAENIARFHTQDGVVDAAKVVAAAKAAGLHDMVLRLPQGYDTPVGEGGRALSGGQRQRIALARALYGEPDLVVLDEPNAHLDDAGEAALLQSLRALAGRGATVFLITHRPGALALADQVLVLHEGRLRAQGPRDAVLAQLRPSPATSQALPA
;
A
#
# COMPACT_ATOMS: atom_id res chain seq x y z
N MET A 1 -6.12 -1.74 -36.33
CA MET A 1 -4.76 -2.22 -36.01
C MET A 1 -3.83 -1.16 -35.41
N SER A 2 -4.15 0.13 -35.46
CA SER A 2 -3.31 1.22 -34.92
C SER A 2 -3.46 1.48 -33.40
N LEU A 3 -4.50 0.98 -32.76
CA LEU A 3 -4.74 1.15 -31.31
C LEU A 3 -3.80 0.33 -30.41
N PHE A 4 -3.00 -0.58 -31.00
CA PHE A 4 -2.11 -1.48 -30.26
C PHE A 4 -0.61 -1.05 -30.26
N ASN A 5 -0.25 0.09 -30.85
CA ASN A 5 1.15 0.46 -31.02
C ASN A 5 1.67 1.56 -30.07
N ASN A 6 0.83 2.32 -29.41
CA ASN A 6 1.29 3.34 -28.45
C ASN A 6 1.14 2.82 -27.01
N PRO A 7 2.22 2.84 -26.20
CA PRO A 7 2.14 2.47 -24.81
C PRO A 7 1.19 3.47 -24.09
N PRO A 8 0.25 2.97 -23.28
CA PRO A 8 -0.65 3.82 -22.54
C PRO A 8 0.11 4.68 -21.53
N ARG A 9 -0.43 5.86 -21.20
CA ARG A 9 0.13 6.76 -20.19
C ARG A 9 -0.13 6.19 -18.80
N GLY A 10 0.93 6.08 -17.96
CA GLY A 10 0.86 5.60 -16.58
C GLY A 10 1.62 4.30 -16.34
N GLU A 11 2.34 4.20 -15.21
CA GLU A 11 3.23 3.08 -14.88
C GLU A 11 2.49 1.73 -14.83
N ILE A 12 1.30 1.69 -14.21
CA ILE A 12 0.48 0.46 -14.13
C ILE A 12 0.03 0.01 -15.51
N ALA A 13 -0.45 0.95 -16.34
CA ALA A 13 -0.90 0.64 -17.69
C ALA A 13 0.25 0.17 -18.59
N GLN A 14 1.44 0.73 -18.43
CA GLN A 14 2.65 0.26 -19.12
C GLN A 14 3.06 -1.14 -18.67
N ALA A 15 3.00 -1.45 -17.38
CA ALA A 15 3.27 -2.78 -16.85
C ALA A 15 2.28 -3.83 -17.40
N LEU A 16 0.99 -3.50 -17.47
CA LEU A 16 -0.03 -4.34 -18.10
C LEU A 16 0.24 -4.54 -19.60
N TRP A 17 0.59 -3.46 -20.30
CA TRP A 17 0.91 -3.50 -21.73
C TRP A 17 2.17 -4.31 -22.04
N SER A 18 3.18 -4.30 -21.19
CA SER A 18 4.39 -5.10 -21.36
C SER A 18 4.08 -6.61 -21.42
N GLN A 19 2.99 -7.05 -20.79
CA GLN A 19 2.52 -8.43 -20.74
C GLN A 19 1.47 -8.77 -21.83
N ARG A 20 1.29 -7.93 -22.86
CA ARG A 20 0.25 -8.09 -23.92
C ARG A 20 0.26 -9.47 -24.58
N ARG A 21 1.42 -10.11 -24.76
CA ARG A 21 1.53 -11.47 -25.32
C ARG A 21 0.91 -12.52 -24.39
N ALA A 22 1.11 -12.39 -23.08
CA ALA A 22 0.49 -13.27 -22.10
C ALA A 22 -1.02 -13.10 -22.06
N TRP A 23 -1.52 -11.85 -22.14
CA TRP A 23 -2.96 -11.57 -22.25
C TRP A 23 -3.57 -12.15 -23.52
N ALA A 24 -2.89 -12.01 -24.66
CA ALA A 24 -3.33 -12.60 -25.91
C ALA A 24 -3.38 -14.15 -25.84
N ALA A 25 -2.41 -14.77 -25.17
CA ALA A 25 -2.41 -16.22 -24.95
C ALA A 25 -3.59 -16.65 -24.04
N VAL A 26 -3.88 -15.90 -22.96
CA VAL A 26 -5.06 -16.16 -22.11
C VAL A 26 -6.33 -16.07 -22.93
N GLY A 27 -6.49 -15.03 -23.77
CA GLY A 27 -7.62 -14.89 -24.69
C GLY A 27 -7.75 -16.05 -25.68
N LEU A 28 -6.64 -16.51 -26.25
CA LEU A 28 -6.61 -17.66 -27.16
C LEU A 28 -7.06 -18.95 -26.47
N PHE A 29 -6.55 -19.24 -25.26
CA PHE A 29 -6.96 -20.42 -24.51
C PHE A 29 -8.40 -20.31 -24.00
N SER A 30 -8.89 -19.10 -23.68
CA SER A 30 -10.32 -18.86 -23.41
C SER A 30 -11.17 -19.17 -24.64
N MET A 31 -10.71 -18.78 -25.85
CA MET A 31 -11.36 -19.14 -27.10
C MET A 31 -11.49 -20.65 -27.26
N VAL A 32 -10.35 -21.35 -27.14
CA VAL A 32 -10.32 -22.82 -27.28
C VAL A 32 -11.24 -23.48 -26.27
N ALA A 33 -11.17 -23.10 -25.00
CA ALA A 33 -12.01 -23.63 -23.94
C ALA A 33 -13.52 -23.39 -24.23
N SER A 34 -13.87 -22.17 -24.65
CA SER A 34 -15.26 -21.80 -24.97
C SER A 34 -15.80 -22.53 -26.20
N VAL A 35 -14.99 -22.74 -27.24
CA VAL A 35 -15.39 -23.56 -28.39
C VAL A 35 -15.56 -25.02 -28.00
N LEU A 36 -14.64 -25.57 -27.20
CA LEU A 36 -14.75 -26.96 -26.69
C LEU A 36 -15.94 -27.14 -25.74
N LEU A 37 -16.45 -26.08 -25.16
CA LEU A 37 -17.66 -26.11 -24.33
C LEU A 37 -18.95 -26.43 -25.14
N LEU A 38 -18.91 -26.39 -26.48
CA LEU A 38 -19.97 -26.90 -27.36
C LEU A 38 -19.99 -28.43 -27.40
N THR A 39 -18.95 -29.12 -27.01
CA THR A 39 -18.83 -30.58 -27.05
C THR A 39 -20.02 -31.33 -26.42
N PRO A 40 -20.49 -30.99 -25.20
CA PRO A 40 -21.66 -31.64 -24.61
C PRO A 40 -22.93 -31.49 -25.45
N THR A 41 -23.09 -30.33 -26.08
CA THR A 41 -24.24 -30.05 -26.98
C THR A 41 -24.21 -30.94 -28.21
N LEU A 42 -23.04 -31.05 -28.85
CA LEU A 42 -22.85 -31.89 -30.02
C LEU A 42 -23.00 -33.39 -29.69
N TYR A 43 -22.50 -33.79 -28.50
CA TYR A 43 -22.66 -35.14 -28.00
C TYR A 43 -24.15 -35.51 -27.83
N MET A 44 -24.92 -34.64 -27.15
CA MET A 44 -26.36 -34.85 -26.97
C MET A 44 -27.07 -34.98 -28.31
N LEU A 45 -26.77 -34.07 -29.26
CA LEU A 45 -27.34 -34.12 -30.60
C LEU A 45 -27.08 -35.46 -31.28
N GLN A 46 -25.82 -35.94 -31.27
CA GLN A 46 -25.45 -37.21 -31.91
C GLN A 46 -26.06 -38.42 -31.21
N VAL A 47 -26.14 -38.43 -29.89
CA VAL A 47 -26.70 -39.54 -29.13
C VAL A 47 -28.21 -39.66 -29.42
N TYR A 48 -28.98 -38.59 -29.32
CA TYR A 48 -30.43 -38.65 -29.48
C TYR A 48 -30.87 -38.82 -30.92
N ASP A 49 -30.25 -38.15 -31.86
CA ASP A 49 -30.72 -38.14 -33.25
C ASP A 49 -30.10 -39.28 -34.08
N ARG A 50 -28.95 -39.82 -33.69
CA ARG A 50 -28.26 -40.83 -34.50
C ARG A 50 -28.14 -42.18 -33.75
N VAL A 51 -27.56 -42.18 -32.55
CA VAL A 51 -27.26 -43.43 -31.83
C VAL A 51 -28.54 -44.12 -31.39
N MET A 52 -29.46 -43.38 -30.78
CA MET A 52 -30.74 -43.96 -30.31
C MET A 52 -31.62 -44.44 -31.45
N VAL A 53 -31.64 -43.78 -32.59
CA VAL A 53 -32.40 -44.15 -33.78
C VAL A 53 -31.76 -45.35 -34.49
N SER A 54 -30.46 -45.44 -34.53
CA SER A 54 -29.73 -46.53 -35.20
C SER A 54 -29.50 -47.77 -34.33
N HIS A 55 -29.73 -47.67 -33.02
CA HIS A 55 -29.43 -48.71 -32.01
C HIS A 55 -27.98 -49.25 -32.07
N SER A 56 -27.03 -48.38 -32.52
CA SER A 56 -25.63 -48.79 -32.72
C SER A 56 -24.77 -48.49 -31.51
N GLU A 57 -24.40 -49.54 -30.76
CA GLU A 57 -23.49 -49.47 -29.62
C GLU A 57 -22.09 -49.00 -30.04
N VAL A 58 -21.62 -49.43 -31.21
CA VAL A 58 -20.30 -49.03 -31.74
C VAL A 58 -20.24 -47.50 -31.99
N THR A 59 -21.34 -46.93 -32.56
CA THR A 59 -21.41 -45.48 -32.77
C THR A 59 -21.40 -44.74 -31.42
N LEU A 60 -22.15 -45.26 -30.42
CA LEU A 60 -22.11 -44.71 -29.06
C LEU A 60 -20.68 -44.68 -28.49
N LEU A 61 -19.99 -45.81 -28.58
CA LEU A 61 -18.62 -45.92 -28.06
C LEU A 61 -17.68 -44.94 -28.73
N VAL A 62 -17.71 -44.82 -30.06
CA VAL A 62 -16.84 -43.92 -30.82
C VAL A 62 -17.11 -42.45 -30.47
N VAL A 63 -18.39 -42.03 -30.45
CA VAL A 63 -18.77 -40.63 -30.11
C VAL A 63 -18.42 -40.31 -28.65
N SER A 64 -18.59 -41.26 -27.74
CA SER A 64 -18.20 -41.08 -26.32
C SER A 64 -16.68 -40.93 -26.16
N LEU A 65 -15.88 -41.74 -26.86
CA LEU A 65 -14.42 -41.62 -26.83
C LEU A 65 -13.93 -40.26 -27.39
N ILE A 66 -14.50 -39.82 -28.53
CA ILE A 66 -14.21 -38.50 -29.07
C ILE A 66 -14.56 -37.40 -28.06
N THR A 67 -15.72 -37.48 -27.45
CA THR A 67 -16.17 -36.53 -26.44
C THR A 67 -15.26 -36.50 -25.22
N LEU A 68 -14.84 -37.66 -24.73
CA LEU A 68 -13.90 -37.77 -23.62
C LEU A 68 -12.54 -37.13 -23.96
N PHE A 69 -12.03 -37.37 -25.16
CA PHE A 69 -10.81 -36.72 -25.65
C PHE A 69 -10.96 -35.18 -25.69
N LEU A 70 -12.08 -34.65 -26.19
CA LEU A 70 -12.34 -33.22 -26.22
C LEU A 70 -12.47 -32.61 -24.82
N PHE A 71 -13.03 -33.35 -23.83
CA PHE A 71 -13.07 -32.90 -22.44
C PHE A 71 -11.67 -32.85 -21.82
N VAL A 72 -10.78 -33.80 -22.11
CA VAL A 72 -9.38 -33.76 -21.70
C VAL A 72 -8.67 -32.53 -22.31
N ALA A 73 -8.88 -32.27 -23.60
CA ALA A 73 -8.33 -31.09 -24.27
C ALA A 73 -8.87 -29.78 -23.66
N MET A 74 -10.16 -29.72 -23.31
CA MET A 74 -10.78 -28.58 -22.64
C MET A 74 -10.15 -28.35 -21.25
N GLY A 75 -10.04 -29.42 -20.43
CA GLY A 75 -9.41 -29.34 -19.13
C GLY A 75 -7.94 -28.89 -19.20
N PHE A 76 -7.22 -29.34 -20.23
CA PHE A 76 -5.85 -28.89 -20.49
C PHE A 76 -5.78 -27.41 -20.85
N ALA A 77 -6.68 -26.90 -21.72
CA ALA A 77 -6.79 -25.49 -22.08
C ALA A 77 -7.10 -24.62 -20.84
N ASP A 78 -8.01 -25.05 -19.98
CA ASP A 78 -8.33 -24.39 -18.72
C ASP A 78 -7.15 -24.38 -17.75
N ALA A 79 -6.42 -25.48 -17.64
CA ALA A 79 -5.24 -25.56 -16.79
C ALA A 79 -4.11 -24.64 -17.28
N ILE A 80 -3.88 -24.54 -18.59
CA ILE A 80 -2.90 -23.60 -19.17
C ILE A 80 -3.32 -22.17 -18.90
N ARG A 81 -4.60 -21.82 -19.15
CA ARG A 81 -5.16 -20.49 -18.89
C ARG A 81 -4.94 -20.07 -17.45
N ALA A 82 -5.26 -20.93 -16.49
CA ALA A 82 -5.04 -20.67 -15.07
C ALA A 82 -3.55 -20.45 -14.72
N ARG A 83 -2.66 -21.31 -15.26
CA ARG A 83 -1.20 -21.17 -15.06
C ARG A 83 -0.64 -19.88 -15.64
N LEU A 84 -1.14 -19.47 -16.81
CA LEU A 84 -0.74 -18.19 -17.44
C LEU A 84 -1.13 -17.00 -16.57
N LEU A 85 -2.35 -16.99 -15.99
CA LEU A 85 -2.78 -15.92 -15.10
C LEU A 85 -1.97 -15.85 -13.82
N VAL A 86 -1.63 -16.99 -13.21
CA VAL A 86 -0.76 -17.03 -12.03
C VAL A 86 0.63 -16.47 -12.35
N ARG A 87 1.24 -16.86 -13.47
CA ARG A 87 2.55 -16.34 -13.90
C ARG A 87 2.50 -14.84 -14.21
N LEU A 88 1.41 -14.39 -14.82
CA LEU A 88 1.18 -12.97 -15.11
C LEU A 88 1.10 -12.17 -13.82
N GLY A 89 0.34 -12.65 -12.83
CA GLY A 89 0.24 -12.04 -11.51
C GLY A 89 1.59 -11.91 -10.81
N ALA A 90 2.40 -12.97 -10.85
CA ALA A 90 3.74 -12.96 -10.25
C ALA A 90 4.69 -11.95 -10.95
N ARG A 91 4.62 -11.83 -12.28
CA ARG A 91 5.43 -10.85 -13.03
C ARG A 91 4.99 -9.42 -12.76
N LEU A 92 3.68 -9.15 -12.71
CA LEU A 92 3.15 -7.83 -12.35
C LEU A 92 3.55 -7.45 -10.93
N ASP A 93 3.50 -8.41 -10.00
CA ASP A 93 3.93 -8.21 -8.62
C ASP A 93 5.41 -7.85 -8.53
N ALA A 94 6.27 -8.60 -9.19
CA ALA A 94 7.71 -8.32 -9.24
C ALA A 94 8.04 -6.95 -9.85
N THR A 95 7.21 -6.46 -10.78
CA THR A 95 7.45 -5.18 -11.45
C THR A 95 6.93 -3.98 -10.65
N LEU A 96 5.76 -4.12 -10.00
CA LEU A 96 5.03 -2.97 -9.42
C LEU A 96 5.13 -2.89 -7.91
N SER A 97 5.28 -4.02 -7.18
CA SER A 97 5.24 -4.00 -5.71
C SER A 97 6.34 -3.15 -5.09
N GLY A 98 7.57 -3.23 -5.60
CA GLY A 98 8.68 -2.38 -5.17
C GLY A 98 8.41 -0.89 -5.40
N ARG A 99 7.86 -0.56 -6.57
CA ARG A 99 7.52 0.82 -6.94
C ARG A 99 6.35 1.38 -6.11
N ILE A 100 5.31 0.57 -5.90
CA ILE A 100 4.17 0.93 -5.02
C ILE A 100 4.66 1.12 -3.59
N GLY A 101 5.54 0.23 -3.11
CA GLY A 101 6.18 0.34 -1.80
C GLY A 101 6.92 1.68 -1.65
N ALA A 102 7.78 2.04 -2.58
CA ALA A 102 8.52 3.31 -2.56
C ALA A 102 7.58 4.52 -2.53
N ALA A 103 6.53 4.54 -3.34
CA ALA A 103 5.53 5.61 -3.35
C ALA A 103 4.72 5.68 -2.04
N ALA A 104 4.36 4.52 -1.46
CA ALA A 104 3.67 4.43 -0.18
C ALA A 104 4.52 4.96 0.98
N PHE A 105 5.83 4.65 1.00
CA PHE A 105 6.77 5.23 1.97
C PHE A 105 6.89 6.75 1.80
N ALA A 106 7.05 7.24 0.57
CA ALA A 106 7.14 8.67 0.28
C ALA A 106 5.87 9.42 0.70
N ARG A 107 4.69 8.84 0.44
CA ARG A 107 3.40 9.38 0.90
C ARG A 107 3.31 9.42 2.42
N SER A 108 3.66 8.32 3.09
CA SER A 108 3.56 8.22 4.56
C SER A 108 4.47 9.20 5.28
N ALA A 109 5.61 9.57 4.67
CA ALA A 109 6.51 10.59 5.19
C ALA A 109 5.94 12.01 5.06
N ARG A 110 5.14 12.27 4.02
CA ARG A 110 4.57 13.60 3.72
C ARG A 110 3.14 13.77 4.27
N GLU A 111 2.40 12.68 4.42
CA GLU A 111 1.00 12.67 4.87
C GLU A 111 0.85 11.72 6.06
N PRO A 112 1.13 12.16 7.31
CA PRO A 112 1.08 11.28 8.49
C PRO A 112 -0.29 10.67 8.78
N ASP A 113 -1.37 11.35 8.39
CA ASP A 113 -2.77 10.95 8.60
C ASP A 113 -3.29 10.00 7.50
N ALA A 114 -2.53 9.79 6.42
CA ALA A 114 -2.91 8.88 5.35
C ALA A 114 -2.95 7.42 5.82
N GLN A 115 -3.90 6.66 5.30
CA GLN A 115 -3.98 5.21 5.56
C GLN A 115 -2.75 4.52 4.96
N ARG A 116 -1.80 4.16 5.82
CA ARG A 116 -0.45 3.66 5.44
C ARG A 116 -0.47 2.35 4.68
N THR A 117 -1.39 1.44 5.00
CA THR A 117 -1.48 0.10 4.40
C THR A 117 -2.38 0.02 3.18
N GLN A 118 -3.15 1.06 2.88
CA GLN A 118 -4.13 1.07 1.79
C GLN A 118 -3.53 0.77 0.41
N PRO A 119 -2.37 1.33 0.01
CA PRO A 119 -1.78 1.02 -1.30
C PRO A 119 -1.48 -0.47 -1.52
N PHE A 120 -1.08 -1.19 -0.48
CA PHE A 120 -0.81 -2.63 -0.56
C PHE A 120 -2.09 -3.45 -0.66
N THR A 121 -3.16 -3.01 0.03
CA THR A 121 -4.49 -3.61 -0.10
C THR A 121 -5.06 -3.38 -1.49
N ASP A 122 -4.97 -2.15 -1.99
CA ASP A 122 -5.41 -1.78 -3.35
C ASP A 122 -4.66 -2.60 -4.42
N TRP A 123 -3.35 -2.76 -4.27
CA TRP A 123 -2.56 -3.60 -5.18
C TRP A 123 -3.00 -5.07 -5.14
N THR A 124 -3.25 -5.59 -3.95
CA THR A 124 -3.71 -6.97 -3.78
C THR A 124 -5.08 -7.18 -4.42
N GLU A 125 -6.02 -6.25 -4.23
CA GLU A 125 -7.37 -6.30 -4.82
C GLU A 125 -7.31 -6.23 -6.35
N LEU A 126 -6.56 -5.29 -6.91
CA LEU A 126 -6.37 -5.16 -8.35
C LEU A 126 -5.74 -6.42 -8.96
N ARG A 127 -4.68 -6.94 -8.35
CA ARG A 127 -4.01 -8.16 -8.80
C ARG A 127 -4.94 -9.37 -8.74
N GLN A 128 -5.69 -9.56 -7.65
CA GLN A 128 -6.64 -10.67 -7.51
C GLN A 128 -7.73 -10.62 -8.58
N PHE A 129 -8.23 -9.44 -8.93
CA PHE A 129 -9.19 -9.28 -10.00
C PHE A 129 -8.58 -9.65 -11.36
N LEU A 130 -7.39 -9.14 -11.66
CA LEU A 130 -6.70 -9.38 -12.95
C LEU A 130 -6.26 -10.83 -13.14
N THR A 131 -5.99 -11.58 -12.06
CA THR A 131 -5.52 -12.98 -12.14
C THR A 131 -6.55 -14.01 -11.71
N GLY A 132 -7.74 -13.55 -11.33
CA GLY A 132 -8.81 -14.36 -10.81
C GLY A 132 -9.99 -14.56 -11.78
N PRO A 133 -11.13 -15.04 -11.25
CA PRO A 133 -12.34 -15.26 -12.04
C PRO A 133 -12.88 -14.00 -12.71
N GLY A 134 -12.54 -12.81 -12.18
CA GLY A 134 -12.99 -11.54 -12.70
C GLY A 134 -12.61 -11.35 -14.18
N ILE A 135 -11.33 -11.47 -14.50
CA ILE A 135 -10.85 -11.28 -15.87
C ILE A 135 -11.33 -12.39 -16.80
N LEU A 136 -11.49 -13.62 -16.28
CA LEU A 136 -11.97 -14.74 -17.07
C LEU A 136 -13.40 -14.51 -17.57
N ALA A 137 -14.28 -13.98 -16.72
CA ALA A 137 -15.65 -13.64 -17.11
C ALA A 137 -15.66 -12.64 -18.29
N PHE A 138 -14.73 -11.68 -18.33
CA PHE A 138 -14.57 -10.77 -19.47
C PHE A 138 -14.00 -11.45 -20.71
N CYS A 139 -13.09 -12.40 -20.56
CA CYS A 139 -12.53 -13.16 -21.69
C CYS A 139 -13.57 -14.13 -22.29
N ASP A 140 -14.48 -14.64 -21.47
CA ASP A 140 -15.48 -15.61 -21.88
C ASP A 140 -16.76 -14.93 -22.44
N LEU A 141 -17.02 -13.65 -22.10
CA LEU A 141 -18.20 -12.90 -22.53
C LEU A 141 -18.38 -12.82 -24.08
N PRO A 142 -17.36 -12.57 -24.91
CA PRO A 142 -17.51 -12.52 -26.36
C PRO A 142 -18.04 -13.82 -26.97
N TRP A 143 -17.80 -14.95 -26.34
CA TRP A 143 -18.23 -16.28 -26.81
C TRP A 143 -19.73 -16.53 -26.63
N THR A 144 -20.40 -15.73 -25.79
CA THR A 144 -21.87 -15.71 -25.72
C THR A 144 -22.49 -15.50 -27.10
N LEU A 145 -21.90 -14.65 -27.95
CA LEU A 145 -22.37 -14.40 -29.32
C LEU A 145 -22.30 -15.67 -30.19
N VAL A 146 -21.24 -16.47 -30.01
CA VAL A 146 -21.08 -17.75 -30.74
C VAL A 146 -22.17 -18.74 -30.34
N TYR A 147 -22.47 -18.83 -29.03
CA TYR A 147 -23.53 -19.72 -28.54
C TYR A 147 -24.93 -19.27 -29.01
N VAL A 148 -25.19 -17.96 -29.01
CA VAL A 148 -26.42 -17.39 -29.52
C VAL A 148 -26.52 -17.63 -31.04
N ALA A 149 -25.45 -17.43 -31.80
CA ALA A 149 -25.42 -17.73 -33.24
C ALA A 149 -25.70 -19.22 -33.52
N ALA A 150 -25.13 -20.13 -32.71
CA ALA A 150 -25.39 -21.56 -32.83
C ALA A 150 -26.88 -21.90 -32.53
N LEU A 151 -27.54 -21.19 -31.61
CA LEU A 151 -28.98 -21.32 -31.38
C LEU A 151 -29.81 -20.85 -32.58
N PHE A 152 -29.41 -19.76 -33.27
CA PHE A 152 -30.04 -19.29 -34.50
C PHE A 152 -29.86 -20.27 -35.67
N LEU A 153 -28.73 -20.97 -35.72
CA LEU A 153 -28.48 -22.01 -36.71
C LEU A 153 -29.37 -23.25 -36.48
N LEU A 154 -29.73 -23.56 -35.24
CA LEU A 154 -30.68 -24.63 -34.92
C LEU A 154 -32.09 -24.21 -35.28
N HIS A 155 -32.56 -23.08 -34.78
CA HIS A 155 -33.85 -22.48 -35.15
C HIS A 155 -33.93 -21.00 -34.73
N PRO A 156 -34.49 -20.09 -35.58
CA PRO A 156 -34.60 -18.65 -35.27
C PRO A 156 -35.34 -18.35 -33.96
N LEU A 157 -36.41 -19.06 -33.67
CA LEU A 157 -37.19 -18.88 -32.43
C LEU A 157 -36.34 -19.09 -31.18
N LEU A 158 -35.46 -20.11 -31.19
CA LEU A 158 -34.59 -20.39 -30.06
C LEU A 158 -33.54 -19.28 -29.83
N GLY A 159 -33.01 -18.72 -30.92
CA GLY A 159 -32.13 -17.56 -30.89
C GLY A 159 -32.79 -16.32 -30.30
N VAL A 160 -34.05 -16.04 -30.70
CA VAL A 160 -34.82 -14.92 -30.16
C VAL A 160 -35.12 -15.12 -28.68
N VAL A 161 -35.51 -16.32 -28.24
CA VAL A 161 -35.72 -16.64 -26.84
C VAL A 161 -34.42 -16.43 -26.02
N ALA A 162 -33.27 -16.84 -26.56
CA ALA A 162 -31.98 -16.60 -25.92
C ALA A 162 -31.67 -15.12 -25.71
N ILE A 163 -31.88 -14.31 -26.73
CA ILE A 163 -31.68 -12.85 -26.65
C ILE A 163 -32.63 -12.23 -25.63
N CYS A 164 -33.91 -12.58 -25.63
CA CYS A 164 -34.89 -12.06 -24.68
C CYS A 164 -34.43 -12.35 -23.22
N PHE A 165 -34.06 -13.59 -22.93
CA PHE A 165 -33.57 -13.93 -21.59
C PHE A 165 -32.23 -13.30 -21.26
N ALA A 166 -31.31 -13.14 -22.21
CA ALA A 166 -30.05 -12.42 -22.03
C ALA A 166 -30.31 -10.94 -21.66
N LEU A 167 -31.27 -10.28 -22.31
CA LEU A 167 -31.64 -8.91 -21.96
C LEU A 167 -32.29 -8.81 -20.58
N VAL A 168 -33.16 -9.74 -20.21
CA VAL A 168 -33.76 -9.80 -18.86
C VAL A 168 -32.70 -10.00 -17.82
N GLN A 169 -31.73 -10.91 -18.05
CA GLN A 169 -30.64 -11.17 -17.13
C GLN A 169 -29.71 -9.95 -16.99
N ALA A 170 -29.38 -9.31 -18.10
CA ALA A 170 -28.58 -8.07 -18.10
C ALA A 170 -29.29 -6.92 -17.38
N ALA A 171 -30.60 -6.76 -17.57
CA ALA A 171 -31.41 -5.75 -16.87
C ALA A 171 -31.46 -6.03 -15.35
N LEU A 172 -31.60 -7.30 -14.95
CA LEU A 172 -31.57 -7.70 -13.54
C LEU A 172 -30.20 -7.44 -12.91
N ALA A 173 -29.13 -7.71 -13.65
CA ALA A 173 -27.76 -7.41 -13.26
C ALA A 173 -27.54 -5.92 -13.03
N TRP A 174 -27.97 -5.10 -13.99
CA TRP A 174 -27.88 -3.64 -13.91
C TRP A 174 -28.67 -3.07 -12.72
N LEU A 175 -29.91 -3.53 -12.52
CA LEU A 175 -30.76 -3.11 -11.40
C LEU A 175 -30.14 -3.53 -10.06
N GLY A 176 -29.59 -4.76 -9.98
CA GLY A 176 -28.89 -5.27 -8.82
C GLY A 176 -27.68 -4.40 -8.47
N HIS A 177 -26.87 -4.05 -9.48
CA HIS A 177 -25.74 -3.15 -9.34
C HIS A 177 -26.15 -1.80 -8.74
N HIS A 178 -27.10 -1.10 -9.37
CA HIS A 178 -27.55 0.21 -8.89
C HIS A 178 -28.08 0.18 -7.45
N ARG A 179 -28.79 -0.88 -7.07
CA ARG A 179 -29.35 -1.01 -5.71
C ARG A 179 -28.33 -1.41 -4.65
N THR A 180 -27.20 -2.02 -5.02
CA THR A 180 -26.20 -2.51 -4.07
C THR A 180 -24.98 -1.59 -3.94
N MET A 181 -24.75 -0.66 -4.87
CA MET A 181 -23.56 0.19 -4.90
C MET A 181 -23.47 1.13 -3.67
N ALA A 182 -24.47 1.98 -3.44
CA ALA A 182 -24.46 2.90 -2.31
C ALA A 182 -24.43 2.20 -0.93
N PRO A 183 -25.19 1.10 -0.68
CA PRO A 183 -25.03 0.31 0.53
C PRO A 183 -23.65 -0.32 0.70
N ALA A 184 -22.98 -0.72 -0.41
CA ALA A 184 -21.62 -1.28 -0.35
C ALA A 184 -20.59 -0.23 0.05
N GLU A 185 -20.65 0.96 -0.51
CA GLU A 185 -19.79 2.10 -0.12
C GLU A 185 -19.98 2.50 1.35
N ALA A 186 -21.24 2.58 1.78
CA ALA A 186 -21.56 2.88 3.18
C ALA A 186 -21.05 1.81 4.15
N LEU A 187 -21.07 0.54 3.74
CA LEU A 187 -20.46 -0.55 4.51
C LEU A 187 -18.94 -0.42 4.58
N ALA A 188 -18.28 -0.16 3.45
CA ALA A 188 -16.83 -0.01 3.38
C ALA A 188 -16.35 1.13 4.31
N GLN A 189 -17.05 2.27 4.32
CA GLN A 189 -16.75 3.38 5.22
C GLN A 189 -16.92 2.98 6.69
N ALA A 190 -18.02 2.31 7.06
CA ALA A 190 -18.26 1.89 8.43
C ALA A 190 -17.24 0.84 8.93
N GLN A 191 -16.81 -0.05 8.06
CA GLN A 191 -15.75 -1.01 8.36
C GLN A 191 -14.41 -0.31 8.55
N ALA A 192 -14.04 0.62 7.67
CA ALA A 192 -12.81 1.39 7.79
C ALA A 192 -12.76 2.18 9.11
N GLU A 193 -13.87 2.84 9.49
CA GLU A 193 -13.99 3.57 10.77
C GLU A 193 -13.81 2.64 11.98
N SER A 194 -14.48 1.48 11.99
CA SER A 194 -14.38 0.49 13.05
C SER A 194 -12.96 -0.07 13.18
N HIS A 195 -12.31 -0.39 12.07
CA HIS A 195 -10.93 -0.90 12.06
C HIS A 195 -9.91 0.15 12.50
N ALA A 196 -10.02 1.39 12.00
CA ALA A 196 -9.13 2.49 12.39
C ALA A 196 -9.23 2.79 13.88
N TYR A 197 -10.45 2.81 14.44
CA TYR A 197 -10.67 2.99 15.86
C TYR A 197 -9.97 1.93 16.70
N LEU A 198 -10.14 0.66 16.34
CA LEU A 198 -9.55 -0.46 17.09
C LEU A 198 -8.01 -0.47 16.99
N GLN A 199 -7.45 -0.31 15.79
CA GLN A 199 -6.00 -0.30 15.59
C GLN A 199 -5.31 0.79 16.43
N GLY A 200 -5.89 2.00 16.49
CA GLY A 200 -5.33 3.08 17.30
C GLY A 200 -5.32 2.79 18.80
N LYS A 201 -6.25 1.98 19.32
CA LYS A 201 -6.32 1.61 20.73
C LYS A 201 -5.44 0.41 21.08
N LEU A 202 -5.34 -0.58 20.20
CA LEU A 202 -4.49 -1.74 20.40
C LEU A 202 -2.98 -1.38 20.44
N ARG A 203 -2.57 -0.31 19.78
CA ARG A 203 -1.19 0.19 19.88
C ARG A 203 -0.79 0.59 21.30
N ASN A 204 -1.74 1.07 22.09
CA ASN A 204 -1.55 1.53 23.47
C ASN A 204 -2.26 0.61 24.46
N ALA A 205 -2.30 -0.70 24.20
CA ALA A 205 -3.04 -1.68 25.02
C ALA A 205 -2.62 -1.66 26.50
N GLU A 206 -1.32 -1.52 26.78
CA GLU A 206 -0.78 -1.42 28.15
C GLU A 206 -1.36 -0.23 28.91
N ALA A 207 -1.38 0.96 28.31
CA ALA A 207 -1.97 2.14 28.91
C ALA A 207 -3.50 2.00 29.10
N VAL A 208 -4.17 1.38 28.11
CA VAL A 208 -5.61 1.11 28.17
C VAL A 208 -5.94 0.21 29.36
N GLU A 209 -5.13 -0.81 29.61
CA GLU A 209 -5.34 -1.75 30.71
C GLU A 209 -4.97 -1.12 32.06
N ALA A 210 -3.81 -0.50 32.15
CA ALA A 210 -3.33 0.16 33.39
C ALA A 210 -4.28 1.27 33.89
N LEU A 211 -4.95 1.98 32.98
CA LEU A 211 -5.91 3.05 33.31
C LEU A 211 -7.37 2.56 33.41
N GLY A 212 -7.62 1.26 33.29
CA GLY A 212 -8.98 0.69 33.36
C GLY A 212 -9.90 1.12 32.21
N MET A 213 -9.34 1.57 31.06
CA MET A 213 -10.09 2.09 29.92
C MET A 213 -10.67 1.02 29.00
N ALA A 214 -10.35 -0.26 29.22
CA ALA A 214 -10.74 -1.36 28.33
C ALA A 214 -12.25 -1.48 28.13
N VAL A 215 -13.05 -1.34 29.19
CA VAL A 215 -14.52 -1.48 29.13
C VAL A 215 -15.17 -0.34 28.33
N PRO A 216 -14.94 0.95 28.62
CA PRO A 216 -15.57 2.03 27.87
C PRO A 216 -15.11 2.10 26.41
N LEU A 217 -13.84 1.79 26.11
CA LEU A 217 -13.34 1.75 24.74
C LEU A 217 -13.94 0.59 23.94
N ARG A 218 -14.10 -0.59 24.57
CA ARG A 218 -14.80 -1.73 23.97
C ARG A 218 -16.26 -1.42 23.68
N GLN A 219 -16.99 -0.78 24.60
CA GLN A 219 -18.38 -0.39 24.37
C GLN A 219 -18.52 0.55 23.17
N ARG A 220 -17.62 1.53 23.05
CA ARG A 220 -17.62 2.47 21.92
C ARG A 220 -17.29 1.77 20.59
N TRP A 221 -16.32 0.86 20.60
CA TRP A 221 -16.02 0.05 19.43
C TRP A 221 -17.17 -0.87 19.04
N LEU A 222 -17.84 -1.51 20.01
CA LEU A 222 -19.01 -2.35 19.75
C LEU A 222 -20.13 -1.56 19.05
N GLY A 223 -20.35 -0.30 19.41
CA GLY A 223 -21.30 0.57 18.72
C GLY A 223 -20.95 0.81 17.25
N LEU A 224 -19.67 1.02 16.93
CA LEU A 224 -19.20 1.15 15.55
C LEU A 224 -19.30 -0.19 14.80
N HIS A 225 -18.90 -1.28 15.43
CA HIS A 225 -18.96 -2.61 14.87
C HIS A 225 -20.41 -3.06 14.58
N GLN A 226 -21.36 -2.79 15.48
CA GLN A 226 -22.77 -3.08 15.28
C GLN A 226 -23.35 -2.32 14.08
N ARG A 227 -22.99 -1.04 13.88
CA ARG A 227 -23.38 -0.28 12.69
C ARG A 227 -22.85 -0.92 11.40
N ALA A 228 -21.59 -1.33 11.40
CA ALA A 228 -20.99 -2.04 10.26
C ALA A 228 -21.70 -3.39 10.01
N ALA A 229 -21.99 -4.15 11.06
CA ALA A 229 -22.71 -5.42 10.98
C ALA A 229 -24.13 -5.27 10.44
N GLN A 230 -24.87 -4.24 10.88
CA GLN A 230 -26.21 -3.94 10.37
C GLN A 230 -26.19 -3.57 8.88
N ARG A 231 -25.22 -2.72 8.44
CA ARG A 231 -25.04 -2.38 7.02
C ARG A 231 -24.65 -3.60 6.20
N HIS A 232 -23.81 -4.48 6.75
CA HIS A 232 -23.44 -5.74 6.12
C HIS A 232 -24.66 -6.66 5.93
N ALA A 233 -25.49 -6.84 6.96
CA ALA A 233 -26.70 -7.65 6.87
C ALA A 233 -27.71 -7.08 5.86
N ALA A 234 -27.90 -5.76 5.84
CA ALA A 234 -28.78 -5.09 4.87
C ALA A 234 -28.28 -5.32 3.42
N LEU A 235 -26.98 -5.15 3.18
CA LEU A 235 -26.37 -5.37 1.87
C LEU A 235 -26.47 -6.85 1.45
N GLN A 236 -26.21 -7.78 2.37
CA GLN A 236 -26.37 -9.23 2.11
C GLN A 236 -27.81 -9.57 1.73
N GLY A 237 -28.80 -9.03 2.46
CA GLY A 237 -30.20 -9.23 2.14
C GLY A 237 -30.59 -8.72 0.74
N LEU A 238 -30.05 -7.59 0.30
CA LEU A 238 -30.24 -7.08 -1.07
C LEU A 238 -29.57 -8.02 -2.09
N THR A 239 -28.35 -8.42 -1.85
CA THR A 239 -27.58 -9.32 -2.73
C THR A 239 -28.28 -10.67 -2.91
N HIS A 240 -28.73 -11.28 -1.80
CA HIS A 240 -29.45 -12.54 -1.87
C HIS A 240 -30.76 -12.45 -2.65
N ARG A 241 -31.49 -11.34 -2.54
CA ARG A 241 -32.69 -11.11 -3.36
C ARG A 241 -32.37 -11.05 -4.85
N VAL A 242 -31.32 -10.31 -5.24
CA VAL A 242 -30.89 -10.26 -6.65
C VAL A 242 -30.48 -11.64 -7.16
N LEU A 243 -29.70 -12.39 -6.38
CA LEU A 243 -29.29 -13.75 -6.74
C LEU A 243 -30.48 -14.72 -6.83
N ALA A 244 -31.49 -14.60 -5.96
CA ALA A 244 -32.70 -15.40 -6.01
C ALA A 244 -33.51 -15.13 -7.28
N TRP A 245 -33.66 -13.85 -7.67
CA TRP A 245 -34.32 -13.49 -8.93
C TRP A 245 -33.52 -13.94 -10.14
N SER A 246 -32.19 -13.82 -10.16
CA SER A 246 -31.35 -14.36 -11.24
C SER A 246 -31.52 -15.88 -11.39
N LYS A 247 -31.57 -16.61 -10.26
CA LYS A 247 -31.82 -18.05 -10.27
C LYS A 247 -33.22 -18.41 -10.79
N TYR A 248 -34.24 -17.65 -10.40
CA TYR A 248 -35.59 -17.83 -10.92
C TYR A 248 -35.65 -17.60 -12.43
N VAL A 249 -35.09 -16.51 -12.95
CA VAL A 249 -35.03 -16.20 -14.39
C VAL A 249 -34.35 -17.33 -15.15
N ARG A 250 -33.28 -17.92 -14.60
CA ARG A 250 -32.58 -19.07 -15.20
C ARG A 250 -33.47 -20.31 -15.30
N TYR A 251 -34.22 -20.64 -14.23
CA TYR A 251 -35.16 -21.77 -14.28
C TYR A 251 -36.30 -21.49 -15.28
N ALA A 252 -36.85 -20.28 -15.31
CA ALA A 252 -37.87 -19.90 -16.29
C ALA A 252 -37.34 -20.02 -17.72
N GLN A 253 -36.09 -19.59 -17.95
CA GLN A 253 -35.41 -19.73 -19.23
C GLN A 253 -35.26 -21.19 -19.67
N GLN A 254 -34.79 -22.08 -18.77
CA GLN A 254 -34.67 -23.51 -19.09
C GLN A 254 -36.01 -24.11 -19.47
N THR A 255 -37.05 -23.80 -18.70
CA THR A 255 -38.42 -24.28 -18.97
C THR A 255 -38.95 -23.72 -20.28
N ALA A 256 -38.78 -22.42 -20.54
CA ALA A 256 -39.23 -21.78 -21.79
C ALA A 256 -38.47 -22.32 -23.01
N SER A 257 -37.16 -22.54 -22.88
CA SER A 257 -36.35 -23.15 -23.93
C SER A 257 -36.81 -24.56 -24.29
N LEU A 258 -37.08 -25.37 -23.27
CA LEU A 258 -37.57 -26.73 -23.47
C LEU A 258 -38.98 -26.74 -24.09
N ALA A 259 -39.88 -25.86 -23.63
CA ALA A 259 -41.23 -25.74 -24.16
C ALA A 259 -41.22 -25.26 -25.63
N ALA A 260 -40.43 -24.23 -25.95
CA ALA A 260 -40.26 -23.77 -27.32
C ALA A 260 -39.69 -24.87 -28.23
N GLY A 261 -38.66 -25.58 -27.75
CA GLY A 261 -38.10 -26.73 -28.48
C GLY A 261 -39.11 -27.84 -28.69
N ALA A 262 -39.94 -28.18 -27.68
CA ALA A 262 -41.00 -29.20 -27.80
C ALA A 262 -42.07 -28.79 -28.85
N ILE A 263 -42.49 -27.54 -28.86
CA ILE A 263 -43.43 -27.04 -29.91
C ILE A 263 -42.85 -27.24 -31.31
N LEU A 264 -41.56 -26.90 -31.50
CA LEU A 264 -40.90 -27.05 -32.80
C LEU A 264 -40.73 -28.54 -33.18
N VAL A 265 -40.54 -29.43 -32.23
CA VAL A 265 -40.52 -30.88 -32.50
C VAL A 265 -41.90 -31.40 -32.90
N ILE A 266 -42.97 -30.94 -32.22
CA ILE A 266 -44.37 -31.31 -32.59
C ILE A 266 -44.71 -30.80 -34.01
N GLN A 267 -44.19 -29.63 -34.40
CA GLN A 267 -44.36 -29.07 -35.72
C GLN A 267 -43.50 -29.73 -36.80
N GLY A 268 -42.57 -30.61 -36.40
CA GLY A 268 -41.66 -31.30 -37.30
C GLY A 268 -40.49 -30.44 -37.79
N GLU A 269 -40.28 -29.24 -37.21
CA GLU A 269 -39.23 -28.31 -37.60
C GLU A 269 -37.90 -28.58 -36.87
N LEU A 270 -37.93 -29.35 -35.80
CA LEU A 270 -36.74 -29.70 -35.00
C LEU A 270 -36.74 -31.19 -34.62
N THR A 271 -35.55 -31.75 -34.46
CA THR A 271 -35.41 -33.12 -33.91
C THR A 271 -35.43 -33.12 -32.38
N PRO A 272 -35.81 -34.23 -31.73
CA PRO A 272 -35.73 -34.33 -30.26
C PRO A 272 -34.32 -34.12 -29.70
N GLY A 273 -33.27 -34.58 -30.40
CA GLY A 273 -31.90 -34.34 -30.02
C GLY A 273 -31.50 -32.86 -30.12
N ALA A 274 -31.96 -32.17 -31.19
CA ALA A 274 -31.71 -30.74 -31.32
C ALA A 274 -32.44 -29.91 -30.23
N MET A 275 -33.63 -30.32 -29.79
CA MET A 275 -34.33 -29.69 -28.67
C MET A 275 -33.51 -29.78 -27.37
N ILE A 276 -32.96 -30.95 -27.02
CA ILE A 276 -32.15 -31.16 -25.83
C ILE A 276 -30.83 -30.39 -25.95
N ALA A 277 -30.18 -30.47 -27.10
CA ALA A 277 -28.96 -29.75 -27.40
C ALA A 277 -29.15 -28.22 -27.27
N ALA A 278 -30.26 -27.69 -27.79
CA ALA A 278 -30.61 -26.27 -27.68
C ALA A 278 -30.79 -25.83 -26.20
N ASN A 279 -31.44 -26.66 -25.39
CA ASN A 279 -31.59 -26.34 -23.95
C ASN A 279 -30.25 -26.26 -23.19
N VAL A 280 -29.33 -27.18 -23.47
CA VAL A 280 -27.97 -27.14 -22.92
C VAL A 280 -27.19 -25.91 -23.42
N LEU A 281 -27.29 -25.64 -24.72
CA LEU A 281 -26.63 -24.49 -25.35
C LEU A 281 -27.15 -23.16 -24.81
N MET A 282 -28.46 -23.04 -24.60
CA MET A 282 -29.11 -21.88 -24.00
C MET A 282 -28.57 -21.59 -22.60
N ALA A 283 -28.39 -22.62 -21.74
CA ALA A 283 -27.81 -22.48 -20.42
C ALA A 283 -26.34 -22.02 -20.49
N ARG A 284 -25.58 -22.46 -21.50
CA ARG A 284 -24.20 -22.05 -21.73
C ARG A 284 -24.07 -20.63 -22.25
N ALA A 285 -25.00 -20.20 -23.12
CA ALA A 285 -25.00 -18.83 -23.65
C ALA A 285 -25.18 -17.76 -22.57
N LEU A 286 -25.90 -18.06 -21.50
CA LEU A 286 -26.16 -17.10 -20.41
C LEU A 286 -25.16 -17.18 -19.25
N ALA A 287 -24.39 -18.27 -19.15
CA ALA A 287 -23.43 -18.46 -18.06
C ALA A 287 -22.38 -17.32 -17.92
N PRO A 288 -21.79 -16.77 -19.02
CA PRO A 288 -20.85 -15.65 -18.91
C PRO A 288 -21.50 -14.38 -18.36
N ILE A 289 -22.78 -14.14 -18.67
CA ILE A 289 -23.54 -12.98 -18.13
C ILE A 289 -23.73 -13.14 -16.61
N ASP A 290 -24.12 -14.33 -16.15
CA ASP A 290 -24.25 -14.63 -14.72
C ASP A 290 -22.92 -14.48 -13.98
N GLN A 291 -21.81 -14.95 -14.56
CA GLN A 291 -20.46 -14.79 -14.01
C GLN A 291 -20.09 -13.31 -13.90
N LEU A 292 -20.37 -12.51 -14.94
CA LEU A 292 -20.08 -11.07 -14.93
C LEU A 292 -20.82 -10.35 -13.79
N VAL A 293 -22.09 -10.71 -13.53
CA VAL A 293 -22.86 -10.21 -12.37
C VAL A 293 -22.14 -10.53 -11.06
N GLY A 294 -21.66 -11.77 -10.93
CA GLY A 294 -20.96 -12.22 -9.71
C GLY A 294 -19.65 -11.47 -9.44
N VAL A 295 -18.91 -11.11 -10.49
CA VAL A 295 -17.59 -10.44 -10.37
C VAL A 295 -17.66 -8.92 -10.49
N TRP A 296 -18.85 -8.34 -10.73
CA TRP A 296 -19.03 -6.90 -10.98
C TRP A 296 -18.51 -6.01 -9.84
N ARG A 297 -18.75 -6.41 -8.58
CA ARG A 297 -18.18 -5.73 -7.41
C ARG A 297 -16.66 -5.72 -7.43
N GLY A 298 -16.07 -6.87 -7.75
CA GLY A 298 -14.63 -7.00 -7.87
C GLY A 298 -14.07 -6.07 -8.96
N LEU A 299 -14.79 -5.90 -10.07
CA LEU A 299 -14.42 -4.93 -11.12
C LEU A 299 -14.40 -3.50 -10.59
N LEU A 300 -15.45 -3.08 -9.88
CA LEU A 300 -15.54 -1.72 -9.33
C LEU A 300 -14.47 -1.47 -8.26
N GLY A 301 -14.25 -2.44 -7.37
CA GLY A 301 -13.17 -2.38 -6.39
C GLY A 301 -11.80 -2.28 -7.06
N ALA A 302 -11.53 -3.16 -8.03
CA ALA A 302 -10.28 -3.15 -8.78
C ALA A 302 -10.08 -1.85 -9.58
N ARG A 303 -11.15 -1.27 -10.15
CA ARG A 303 -11.09 0.03 -10.83
C ARG A 303 -10.76 1.16 -9.86
N ALA A 304 -11.45 1.23 -8.71
CA ALA A 304 -11.18 2.23 -7.69
C ALA A 304 -9.75 2.09 -7.12
N ALA A 305 -9.30 0.85 -6.91
CA ALA A 305 -7.92 0.55 -6.50
C ALA A 305 -6.90 1.00 -7.56
N TYR A 306 -7.18 0.74 -8.84
CA TYR A 306 -6.35 1.21 -9.96
C TYR A 306 -6.24 2.73 -9.97
N ASP A 307 -7.36 3.45 -9.85
CA ASP A 307 -7.39 4.92 -9.89
C ASP A 307 -6.61 5.51 -8.69
N ARG A 308 -6.75 4.95 -7.48
CA ARG A 308 -5.98 5.37 -6.30
C ARG A 308 -4.49 5.09 -6.45
N LEU A 309 -4.12 3.92 -6.94
CA LEU A 309 -2.71 3.57 -7.20
C LEU A 309 -2.10 4.43 -8.31
N ALA A 310 -2.84 4.71 -9.38
CA ALA A 310 -2.38 5.58 -10.46
C ALA A 310 -2.13 7.01 -9.96
N GLN A 311 -3.02 7.55 -9.11
CA GLN A 311 -2.84 8.84 -8.45
C GLN A 311 -1.62 8.84 -7.53
N LEU A 312 -1.45 7.78 -6.72
CA LEU A 312 -0.29 7.64 -5.84
C LEU A 312 1.02 7.66 -6.63
N LEU A 313 1.12 6.86 -7.70
CA LEU A 313 2.33 6.78 -8.52
C LEU A 313 2.61 8.09 -9.27
N ALA A 314 1.58 8.79 -9.72
CA ALA A 314 1.71 10.11 -10.37
C ALA A 314 2.14 11.21 -9.38
N ALA A 315 1.59 11.20 -8.15
CA ALA A 315 1.93 12.17 -7.11
C ALA A 315 3.35 11.97 -6.55
N TYR A 316 3.85 10.74 -6.55
CA TYR A 316 5.17 10.37 -6.06
C TYR A 316 5.97 9.66 -7.16
N PRO A 317 6.43 10.38 -8.19
CA PRO A 317 7.23 9.80 -9.26
C PRO A 317 8.53 9.22 -8.69
N THR A 318 9.13 8.27 -9.40
CA THR A 318 10.44 7.72 -9.04
C THR A 318 11.43 8.88 -9.03
N GLN A 319 11.86 9.29 -7.86
CA GLN A 319 13.03 10.13 -7.75
C GLN A 319 14.23 9.20 -7.91
N ASP A 320 14.96 9.32 -9.02
CA ASP A 320 16.26 8.67 -9.23
C ASP A 320 17.35 9.16 -8.24
N GLY A 321 16.96 9.53 -7.05
CA GLY A 321 17.79 10.14 -6.02
C GLY A 321 17.37 9.91 -4.59
N LEU A 322 16.40 9.00 -4.30
CA LEU A 322 16.18 8.48 -2.93
C LEU A 322 17.27 7.46 -2.51
N SER A 323 18.31 7.31 -3.28
CA SER A 323 19.58 6.87 -2.74
C SER A 323 20.01 7.96 -1.76
N THR A 324 19.68 7.80 -0.49
CA THR A 324 20.55 8.28 0.57
C THR A 324 21.86 7.55 0.34
N SER A 325 22.57 8.01 -0.68
CA SER A 325 23.83 7.43 -1.08
C SER A 325 24.75 7.58 0.12
N PHE A 326 25.21 6.45 0.65
CA PHE A 326 26.38 6.44 1.52
C PHE A 326 27.65 6.78 0.73
N ALA A 327 27.51 7.18 -0.55
CA ALA A 327 28.58 7.69 -1.36
C ALA A 327 29.17 8.97 -0.72
N PRO A 328 30.49 9.13 -0.72
CA PRO A 328 31.12 10.32 -0.22
C PRO A 328 30.59 11.55 -0.98
N PRO A 329 30.41 12.71 -0.30
CA PRO A 329 29.99 13.93 -0.96
C PRO A 329 30.97 14.30 -2.05
N ALA A 330 30.49 14.65 -3.23
CA ALA A 330 31.32 14.98 -4.38
C ALA A 330 31.96 16.40 -4.31
N ALA A 331 31.69 17.17 -3.25
CA ALA A 331 32.15 18.56 -3.12
C ALA A 331 32.71 18.86 -1.71
N PRO A 332 33.63 19.83 -1.59
CA PRO A 332 34.10 20.30 -0.28
C PRO A 332 32.92 20.82 0.55
N ALA A 333 33.03 20.66 1.87
CA ALA A 333 31.97 20.99 2.81
C ALA A 333 31.58 22.48 2.72
N SER A 334 30.42 22.76 2.11
CA SER A 334 29.81 24.08 2.07
C SER A 334 29.02 24.38 3.34
N PRO A 335 28.82 25.63 3.78
CA PRO A 335 27.99 25.90 4.96
C PRO A 335 26.54 25.43 4.78
N VAL A 336 25.88 25.05 5.87
CA VAL A 336 24.43 24.86 5.90
C VAL A 336 23.79 26.25 5.94
N VAL A 337 22.97 26.57 4.94
CA VAL A 337 22.36 27.90 4.80
C VAL A 337 20.84 27.78 4.68
N ALA A 338 20.15 28.55 5.49
CA ALA A 338 18.72 28.80 5.36
C ALA A 338 18.48 30.27 4.99
N ARG A 339 17.61 30.50 4.02
CA ARG A 339 17.20 31.84 3.55
C ARG A 339 15.70 31.93 3.48
N GLY A 340 15.11 32.77 4.32
CA GLY A 340 13.68 32.95 4.39
C GLY A 340 12.91 31.62 4.63
N LEU A 341 13.53 30.67 5.33
CA LEU A 341 13.00 29.31 5.47
C LEU A 341 11.67 29.32 6.21
N CYS A 342 10.61 28.88 5.54
CA CYS A 342 9.32 28.60 6.12
C CYS A 342 9.04 27.09 6.07
N VAL A 343 8.48 26.54 7.15
CA VAL A 343 8.14 25.11 7.22
C VAL A 343 6.75 24.96 7.85
N ALA A 344 5.90 24.18 7.19
CA ALA A 344 4.62 23.75 7.70
C ALA A 344 4.64 22.24 8.00
N ALA A 345 3.77 21.79 8.91
CA ALA A 345 3.60 20.34 9.09
C ALA A 345 2.99 19.73 7.82
N PRO A 346 3.46 18.56 7.38
CA PRO A 346 2.88 17.87 6.23
C PRO A 346 1.38 17.67 6.38
N GLY A 347 0.61 18.00 5.32
CA GLY A 347 -0.85 17.94 5.32
C GLY A 347 -1.56 19.08 6.07
N ARG A 348 -0.84 20.04 6.64
CA ARG A 348 -1.43 21.22 7.32
C ARG A 348 -1.01 22.51 6.62
N ALA A 349 -1.96 23.43 6.46
CA ALA A 349 -1.68 24.76 5.86
C ALA A 349 -0.96 25.71 6.83
N GLN A 350 -0.99 25.44 8.14
CA GLN A 350 -0.41 26.33 9.15
C GLN A 350 1.11 26.22 9.16
N THR A 351 1.78 27.32 8.85
CA THR A 351 3.23 27.46 8.93
C THR A 351 3.67 27.48 10.40
N ILE A 352 4.71 26.73 10.73
CA ILE A 352 5.30 26.62 12.06
C ILE A 352 6.59 27.45 12.15
N LEU A 353 7.43 27.41 11.11
CA LEU A 353 8.64 28.23 11.04
C LEU A 353 8.44 29.35 10.03
N HIS A 354 8.79 30.57 10.42
CA HIS A 354 8.52 31.78 9.65
C HIS A 354 9.82 32.50 9.30
N ALA A 355 10.20 32.46 8.02
CA ALA A 355 11.30 33.20 7.42
C ALA A 355 12.61 33.14 8.25
N LEU A 356 13.13 31.95 8.50
CA LEU A 356 14.38 31.76 9.22
C LEU A 356 15.58 32.03 8.29
N ASP A 357 16.51 32.87 8.73
CA ASP A 357 17.77 33.14 8.06
C ASP A 357 18.94 32.80 8.98
N PHE A 358 19.72 31.78 8.62
CA PHE A 358 20.92 31.40 9.37
C PHE A 358 21.93 30.69 8.48
N ALA A 359 23.20 30.68 8.94
CA ALA A 359 24.26 29.88 8.34
C ALA A 359 25.08 29.18 9.42
N ALA A 360 25.41 27.90 9.20
CA ALA A 360 26.30 27.14 10.06
C ALA A 360 27.50 26.63 9.23
N GLN A 361 28.70 26.93 9.70
CA GLN A 361 29.93 26.54 9.03
C GLN A 361 30.25 25.04 9.21
N PRO A 362 31.00 24.42 8.28
CA PRO A 362 31.53 23.09 8.49
C PRO A 362 32.36 23.00 9.77
N GLY A 363 32.24 21.88 10.48
CA GLY A 363 33.00 21.66 11.71
C GLY A 363 32.49 22.44 12.93
N THR A 364 31.29 23.03 12.87
CA THR A 364 30.71 23.78 14.00
C THR A 364 29.58 23.02 14.69
N ILE A 365 29.44 23.24 15.99
CA ILE A 365 28.33 22.78 16.81
C ILE A 365 27.36 23.93 17.04
N ALA A 366 26.20 23.90 16.40
CA ALA A 366 25.12 24.86 16.54
C ALA A 366 24.08 24.33 17.54
N VAL A 367 23.91 25.00 18.68
CA VAL A 367 22.90 24.64 19.67
C VAL A 367 21.64 25.45 19.43
N VAL A 368 20.49 24.75 19.36
CA VAL A 368 19.16 25.36 19.15
C VAL A 368 18.42 25.42 20.48
N LEU A 369 18.15 26.63 20.94
CA LEU A 369 17.42 26.92 22.20
C LEU A 369 16.03 27.49 21.89
N GLY A 370 15.12 27.39 22.86
CA GLY A 370 13.78 27.99 22.78
C GLY A 370 12.79 27.27 23.70
N ALA A 371 11.67 27.91 24.02
CA ALA A 371 10.60 27.33 24.81
C ALA A 371 10.00 26.09 24.13
N SER A 372 9.26 25.27 24.88
CA SER A 372 8.47 24.19 24.28
C SER A 372 7.47 24.77 23.28
N GLY A 373 7.31 24.13 22.13
CA GLY A 373 6.43 24.62 21.06
C GLY A 373 7.03 25.73 20.17
N SER A 374 8.26 26.19 20.40
CA SER A 374 8.90 27.26 19.58
C SER A 374 9.32 26.82 18.16
N GLY A 375 9.16 25.55 17.76
CA GLY A 375 9.47 25.04 16.44
C GLY A 375 10.84 24.34 16.31
N LYS A 376 11.55 24.04 17.40
CA LYS A 376 12.88 23.36 17.40
C LYS A 376 12.86 22.02 16.66
N SER A 377 11.94 21.14 17.03
CA SER A 377 11.79 19.82 16.39
C SER A 377 11.34 19.93 14.92
N THR A 378 10.64 21.02 14.55
CA THR A 378 10.31 21.32 13.15
C THR A 378 11.55 21.70 12.36
N LEU A 379 12.43 22.53 12.96
CA LEU A 379 13.72 22.85 12.34
C LEU A 379 14.60 21.60 12.19
N ALA A 380 14.64 20.72 13.22
CA ALA A 380 15.37 19.46 13.11
C ALA A 380 14.88 18.58 11.97
N ARG A 381 13.55 18.46 11.79
CA ARG A 381 12.96 17.70 10.69
C ARG A 381 13.25 18.31 9.32
N ALA A 382 13.29 19.65 9.22
CA ALA A 382 13.65 20.32 7.98
C ALA A 382 15.13 20.11 7.64
N LEU A 383 16.05 20.28 8.58
CA LEU A 383 17.48 20.02 8.43
C LEU A 383 17.77 18.55 8.04
N ALA A 384 16.99 17.63 8.57
CA ALA A 384 17.07 16.20 8.23
C ALA A 384 16.36 15.86 6.91
N HIS A 385 15.82 16.80 6.16
CA HIS A 385 15.01 16.62 4.95
C HIS A 385 13.76 15.75 5.14
N ALA A 386 13.34 15.54 6.39
CA ALA A 386 12.11 14.81 6.69
C ALA A 386 10.87 15.63 6.35
N TRP A 387 10.94 16.95 6.52
CA TRP A 387 9.88 17.88 6.12
C TRP A 387 10.42 18.89 5.09
N PRO A 388 9.73 19.08 3.95
CA PRO A 388 10.15 20.03 2.94
C PRO A 388 9.92 21.49 3.40
N ALA A 389 10.71 22.40 2.89
CA ALA A 389 10.43 23.83 3.00
C ALA A 389 9.11 24.15 2.28
N SER A 390 8.23 24.92 2.92
CA SER A 390 6.99 25.43 2.31
C SER A 390 7.24 26.74 1.52
N ALA A 391 8.27 27.52 1.93
CA ALA A 391 8.79 28.68 1.22
C ALA A 391 10.24 28.93 1.66
N GLY A 392 10.96 29.73 0.91
CA GLY A 392 12.38 29.98 1.13
C GLY A 392 13.27 28.82 0.68
N GLU A 393 14.52 28.83 1.12
CA GLU A 393 15.53 27.84 0.71
C GLU A 393 16.29 27.30 1.92
N LEU A 394 16.51 25.98 1.92
CA LEU A 394 17.42 25.31 2.85
C LEU A 394 18.45 24.50 2.06
N ASN A 395 19.69 24.95 2.10
CA ASN A 395 20.81 24.26 1.45
C ASN A 395 21.67 23.57 2.50
N THR A 396 21.70 22.23 2.47
CA THR A 396 22.56 21.40 3.32
C THR A 396 23.79 20.86 2.58
N GLY A 397 24.00 21.23 1.32
CA GLY A 397 25.16 20.82 0.51
C GLY A 397 25.17 19.35 0.10
N GLY A 398 24.02 18.66 0.05
CA GLY A 398 23.94 17.24 -0.34
C GLY A 398 24.65 16.28 0.63
N ARG A 399 24.80 16.66 1.89
CA ARG A 399 25.54 15.94 2.93
C ARG A 399 24.82 14.67 3.38
N ARG A 400 25.59 13.71 3.86
CA ARG A 400 25.06 12.55 4.59
C ARG A 400 24.52 13.00 5.94
N VAL A 401 23.21 12.79 6.16
CA VAL A 401 22.54 13.26 7.37
C VAL A 401 22.44 12.14 8.42
N GLY A 402 22.88 12.46 9.63
CA GLY A 402 22.58 11.71 10.85
C GLY A 402 21.46 12.40 11.61
N TYR A 403 20.35 11.73 11.85
CA TYR A 403 19.20 12.32 12.52
C TYR A 403 18.71 11.47 13.70
N LEU A 404 18.60 12.10 14.86
CA LEU A 404 17.96 11.55 16.04
C LEU A 404 16.70 12.39 16.34
N PRO A 405 15.48 11.87 16.11
CA PRO A 405 14.25 12.53 16.51
C PRO A 405 14.01 12.42 18.02
N GLN A 406 13.18 13.32 18.57
CA GLN A 406 12.78 13.32 19.97
C GLN A 406 12.08 12.00 20.37
N GLU A 407 11.16 11.51 19.53
CA GLU A 407 10.57 10.18 19.69
C GLU A 407 11.36 9.16 18.89
N THR A 408 12.00 8.23 19.60
CA THR A 408 12.82 7.20 18.99
C THR A 408 12.01 5.95 18.70
N ALA A 409 11.86 5.60 17.41
CA ALA A 409 11.33 4.33 16.97
C ALA A 409 12.45 3.42 16.47
N LEU A 410 12.51 2.19 16.97
CA LEU A 410 13.32 1.12 16.41
C LEU A 410 12.45 0.22 15.53
N PHE A 411 13.06 -0.39 14.53
CA PHE A 411 12.37 -1.29 13.62
C PHE A 411 12.64 -2.75 13.98
N ASN A 412 11.72 -3.63 13.65
CA ASN A 412 11.89 -5.05 13.85
C ASN A 412 13.15 -5.55 13.13
N GLY A 413 14.01 -6.23 13.85
CA GLY A 413 15.33 -6.65 13.42
C GLY A 413 16.30 -6.69 14.60
N THR A 414 17.59 -6.85 14.33
CA THR A 414 18.64 -6.89 15.36
C THR A 414 19.12 -5.48 15.74
N VAL A 415 19.89 -5.39 16.83
CA VAL A 415 20.58 -4.16 17.23
C VAL A 415 21.51 -3.69 16.11
N ALA A 416 22.29 -4.60 15.52
CA ALA A 416 23.20 -4.30 14.40
C ALA A 416 22.48 -3.72 13.20
N GLU A 417 21.38 -4.34 12.77
CA GLU A 417 20.57 -3.85 11.63
C GLU A 417 19.99 -2.47 11.89
N ASN A 418 19.48 -2.22 13.10
CA ASN A 418 18.96 -0.90 13.48
C ASN A 418 20.05 0.18 13.46
N ILE A 419 21.25 -0.09 13.97
CA ILE A 419 22.38 0.84 13.92
C ILE A 419 22.81 1.08 12.48
N ALA A 420 22.92 0.01 11.67
CA ALA A 420 23.32 0.09 10.26
C ALA A 420 22.24 0.68 9.34
N ARG A 421 21.08 1.11 9.86
CA ARG A 421 19.94 1.61 9.07
C ARG A 421 19.44 0.58 8.04
N PHE A 422 19.55 -0.71 8.36
CA PHE A 422 19.26 -1.84 7.45
C PHE A 422 20.08 -1.83 6.15
N HIS A 423 21.19 -1.07 6.14
CA HIS A 423 22.10 -1.08 5.00
C HIS A 423 22.99 -2.32 5.07
N THR A 424 22.85 -3.18 4.06
CA THR A 424 23.64 -4.41 3.95
C THR A 424 24.44 -4.40 2.64
N GLN A 425 25.64 -4.96 2.66
CA GLN A 425 26.40 -5.32 1.46
C GLN A 425 26.35 -6.85 1.36
N ASP A 426 25.88 -7.38 0.25
CA ASP A 426 25.66 -8.83 0.04
C ASP A 426 24.86 -9.51 1.17
N GLY A 427 23.89 -8.80 1.73
CA GLY A 427 23.04 -9.29 2.82
C GLY A 427 23.69 -9.26 4.21
N VAL A 428 24.92 -8.74 4.34
CA VAL A 428 25.66 -8.65 5.62
C VAL A 428 25.82 -7.19 6.02
N VAL A 429 25.65 -6.92 7.30
CA VAL A 429 25.87 -5.60 7.90
C VAL A 429 27.37 -5.38 8.11
N ASP A 430 27.87 -4.16 7.83
CA ASP A 430 29.25 -3.78 8.11
C ASP A 430 29.48 -3.68 9.64
N ALA A 431 29.99 -4.76 10.22
CA ALA A 431 30.20 -4.88 11.65
C ALA A 431 31.18 -3.83 12.20
N ALA A 432 32.20 -3.44 11.42
CA ALA A 432 33.19 -2.46 11.85
C ALA A 432 32.54 -1.07 12.02
N LYS A 433 31.72 -0.65 11.07
CA LYS A 433 30.97 0.62 11.17
C LYS A 433 29.92 0.61 12.25
N VAL A 434 29.25 -0.54 12.48
CA VAL A 434 28.29 -0.70 13.58
C VAL A 434 28.95 -0.53 14.92
N VAL A 435 30.07 -1.20 15.15
CA VAL A 435 30.85 -1.11 16.42
C VAL A 435 31.40 0.31 16.61
N ALA A 436 31.90 0.95 15.55
CA ALA A 436 32.38 2.33 15.62
C ALA A 436 31.27 3.30 16.04
N ALA A 437 30.09 3.19 15.43
CA ALA A 437 28.91 4.00 15.77
C ALA A 437 28.42 3.73 17.21
N ALA A 438 28.44 2.46 17.64
CA ALA A 438 28.05 2.09 18.99
C ALA A 438 29.01 2.65 20.05
N LYS A 439 30.33 2.63 19.80
CA LYS A 439 31.34 3.25 20.67
C LYS A 439 31.15 4.77 20.71
N ALA A 440 30.93 5.42 19.58
CA ALA A 440 30.65 6.85 19.49
C ALA A 440 29.40 7.26 20.29
N ALA A 441 28.39 6.40 20.37
CA ALA A 441 27.18 6.63 21.17
C ALA A 441 27.26 6.17 22.63
N GLY A 442 28.43 5.69 23.10
CA GLY A 442 28.58 5.12 24.43
C GLY A 442 27.71 3.87 24.68
N LEU A 443 27.44 3.12 23.64
CA LEU A 443 26.48 2.01 23.62
C LEU A 443 27.17 0.64 23.68
N HIS A 444 28.44 0.54 23.28
CA HIS A 444 29.14 -0.72 23.02
C HIS A 444 29.08 -1.71 24.20
N ASP A 445 29.46 -1.27 25.39
CA ASP A 445 29.50 -2.11 26.58
C ASP A 445 28.11 -2.58 27.04
N MET A 446 27.10 -1.75 26.81
CA MET A 446 25.70 -2.10 27.07
C MET A 446 25.21 -3.20 26.10
N VAL A 447 25.54 -3.11 24.80
CA VAL A 447 25.17 -4.13 23.82
C VAL A 447 25.83 -5.47 24.13
N LEU A 448 27.10 -5.47 24.54
CA LEU A 448 27.79 -6.72 24.91
C LEU A 448 27.17 -7.43 26.12
N ARG A 449 26.38 -6.74 26.94
CA ARG A 449 25.63 -7.34 28.07
C ARG A 449 24.26 -7.90 27.65
N LEU A 450 23.81 -7.65 26.44
CA LEU A 450 22.59 -8.25 25.92
C LEU A 450 22.79 -9.74 25.60
N PRO A 451 21.77 -10.59 25.70
CA PRO A 451 21.89 -12.05 25.54
C PRO A 451 22.58 -12.51 24.26
N GLN A 452 22.43 -11.78 23.17
CA GLN A 452 23.01 -12.08 21.84
C GLN A 452 23.87 -10.91 21.32
N GLY A 453 24.29 -9.97 22.21
CA GLY A 453 25.06 -8.82 21.78
C GLY A 453 24.39 -8.01 20.68
N TYR A 454 25.12 -7.76 19.62
CA TYR A 454 24.62 -7.02 18.43
C TYR A 454 23.53 -7.75 17.64
N ASP A 455 23.42 -9.07 17.76
CA ASP A 455 22.41 -9.87 17.09
C ASP A 455 21.11 -9.98 17.91
N THR A 456 21.03 -9.31 19.05
CA THR A 456 19.82 -9.28 19.88
C THR A 456 18.65 -8.69 19.13
N PRO A 457 17.52 -9.41 18.96
CA PRO A 457 16.32 -8.89 18.30
C PRO A 457 15.66 -7.83 19.19
N VAL A 458 15.37 -6.66 18.62
CA VAL A 458 14.77 -5.54 19.35
C VAL A 458 13.25 -5.56 19.36
N GLY A 459 12.63 -6.35 18.48
CA GLY A 459 11.19 -6.40 18.30
C GLY A 459 10.58 -5.14 17.67
N GLU A 460 9.28 -5.16 17.43
CA GLU A 460 8.57 -4.02 16.84
C GLU A 460 8.54 -2.84 17.83
N GLY A 461 8.98 -1.66 17.37
CA GLY A 461 9.09 -0.47 18.21
C GLY A 461 10.14 -0.55 19.31
N GLY A 462 10.99 -1.58 19.32
CA GLY A 462 12.01 -1.77 20.35
C GLY A 462 11.46 -2.18 21.72
N ARG A 463 10.32 -2.88 21.76
CA ARG A 463 9.63 -3.28 23.01
C ARG A 463 10.46 -4.14 23.94
N ALA A 464 11.44 -4.88 23.41
CA ALA A 464 12.35 -5.70 24.21
C ALA A 464 13.37 -4.89 25.00
N LEU A 465 13.44 -3.57 24.79
CA LEU A 465 14.47 -2.69 25.35
C LEU A 465 13.87 -1.60 26.24
N SER A 466 14.65 -1.15 27.24
CA SER A 466 14.30 0.04 28.04
C SER A 466 14.32 1.33 27.20
N GLY A 467 13.67 2.39 27.66
CA GLY A 467 13.66 3.69 26.98
C GLY A 467 15.06 4.23 26.70
N GLY A 468 15.96 4.15 27.69
CA GLY A 468 17.36 4.57 27.54
C GLY A 468 18.16 3.71 26.55
N GLN A 469 17.93 2.39 26.53
CA GLN A 469 18.55 1.50 25.55
C GLN A 469 18.10 1.83 24.12
N ARG A 470 16.79 2.05 23.91
CA ARG A 470 16.25 2.47 22.61
C ARG A 470 16.88 3.76 22.12
N GLN A 471 17.00 4.76 23.00
CA GLN A 471 17.57 6.05 22.65
C GLN A 471 19.04 5.96 22.28
N ARG A 472 19.86 5.19 23.04
CA ARG A 472 21.28 4.97 22.73
C ARG A 472 21.46 4.23 21.37
N ILE A 473 20.63 3.24 21.06
CA ILE A 473 20.66 2.56 19.76
C ILE A 473 20.28 3.54 18.63
N ALA A 474 19.25 4.38 18.83
CA ALA A 474 18.87 5.40 17.86
C ALA A 474 19.95 6.47 17.68
N LEU A 475 20.68 6.82 18.75
CA LEU A 475 21.84 7.70 18.67
C LEU A 475 22.97 7.06 17.84
N ALA A 476 23.33 5.79 18.11
CA ALA A 476 24.30 5.06 17.31
C ALA A 476 23.88 4.99 15.83
N ARG A 477 22.60 4.76 15.55
CA ARG A 477 22.01 4.83 14.20
C ARG A 477 22.20 6.21 13.55
N ALA A 478 22.04 7.30 14.33
CA ALA A 478 22.27 8.65 13.82
C ALA A 478 23.74 8.90 13.46
N LEU A 479 24.68 8.29 14.19
CA LEU A 479 26.12 8.45 14.00
C LEU A 479 26.73 7.44 13.01
N TYR A 480 25.95 6.44 12.53
CA TYR A 480 26.44 5.39 11.64
C TYR A 480 26.91 5.95 10.29
N GLY A 481 28.10 5.50 9.88
CA GLY A 481 28.71 5.88 8.60
C GLY A 481 29.31 7.28 8.59
N GLU A 482 29.57 7.86 9.76
CA GLU A 482 30.24 9.16 9.92
C GLU A 482 29.55 10.28 9.11
N PRO A 483 28.33 10.69 9.47
CA PRO A 483 27.58 11.70 8.74
C PRO A 483 28.28 13.07 8.75
N ASP A 484 28.07 13.83 7.66
CA ASP A 484 28.64 15.18 7.48
C ASP A 484 27.75 16.27 8.10
N LEU A 485 26.46 15.95 8.31
CA LEU A 485 25.48 16.78 9.01
C LEU A 485 24.79 15.91 10.07
N VAL A 486 24.88 16.32 11.33
CA VAL A 486 24.26 15.60 12.45
C VAL A 486 23.21 16.50 13.09
N VAL A 487 21.98 16.01 13.20
CA VAL A 487 20.86 16.73 13.81
C VAL A 487 20.29 15.88 14.94
N LEU A 488 20.42 16.36 16.18
CA LEU A 488 20.01 15.63 17.38
C LEU A 488 18.95 16.43 18.15
N ASP A 489 17.77 15.84 18.32
CA ASP A 489 16.67 16.43 19.08
C ASP A 489 16.56 15.79 20.47
N GLU A 490 17.00 16.51 21.50
CA GLU A 490 17.06 16.08 22.91
C GLU A 490 17.77 14.75 23.16
N PRO A 491 19.03 14.56 22.70
CA PRO A 491 19.74 13.27 22.78
C PRO A 491 20.00 12.82 24.22
N ASN A 492 19.96 13.72 25.19
CA ASN A 492 20.35 13.50 26.59
C ASN A 492 19.19 13.04 27.47
N ALA A 493 17.96 12.91 26.99
CA ALA A 493 16.76 12.71 27.82
C ALA A 493 16.82 11.47 28.73
N HIS A 494 17.60 10.45 28.34
CA HIS A 494 17.73 9.17 29.09
C HIS A 494 19.19 8.72 29.26
N LEU A 495 20.13 9.65 29.17
CA LEU A 495 21.55 9.37 29.41
C LEU A 495 21.90 9.67 30.86
N ASP A 496 22.75 8.81 31.42
CA ASP A 496 23.51 9.07 32.65
C ASP A 496 24.68 10.02 32.37
N ASP A 497 25.35 10.52 33.41
CA ASP A 497 26.46 11.48 33.28
C ASP A 497 27.61 10.93 32.42
N ALA A 498 27.90 9.63 32.53
CA ALA A 498 28.92 8.97 31.71
C ALA A 498 28.49 8.91 30.21
N GLY A 499 27.25 8.60 29.96
CA GLY A 499 26.67 8.61 28.60
C GLY A 499 26.62 10.01 27.99
N GLU A 500 26.33 11.04 28.79
CA GLU A 500 26.36 12.44 28.35
C GLU A 500 27.80 12.86 28.01
N ALA A 501 28.78 12.53 28.85
CA ALA A 501 30.19 12.83 28.58
C ALA A 501 30.69 12.14 27.30
N ALA A 502 30.33 10.87 27.08
CA ALA A 502 30.67 10.13 25.86
C ALA A 502 30.03 10.77 24.61
N LEU A 503 28.76 11.17 24.69
CA LEU A 503 28.06 11.89 23.60
C LEU A 503 28.80 13.20 23.27
N LEU A 504 29.09 14.03 24.28
CA LEU A 504 29.74 15.32 24.08
C LEU A 504 31.14 15.16 23.45
N GLN A 505 31.89 14.14 23.87
CA GLN A 505 33.20 13.80 23.29
C GLN A 505 33.04 13.39 21.81
N SER A 506 32.03 12.59 21.49
CA SER A 506 31.76 12.14 20.11
C SER A 506 31.36 13.28 19.21
N LEU A 507 30.54 14.23 19.70
CA LEU A 507 30.14 15.41 18.93
C LEU A 507 31.34 16.34 18.63
N ARG A 508 32.28 16.51 19.62
CA ARG A 508 33.52 17.23 19.38
C ARG A 508 34.40 16.55 18.34
N ALA A 509 34.52 15.23 18.39
CA ALA A 509 35.28 14.46 17.41
C ALA A 509 34.70 14.57 16.01
N LEU A 510 33.37 14.56 15.88
CA LEU A 510 32.67 14.77 14.60
C LEU A 510 32.89 16.19 14.05
N ALA A 511 32.71 17.22 14.86
CA ALA A 511 32.99 18.60 14.48
C ALA A 511 34.45 18.78 14.07
N GLY A 512 35.41 18.22 14.80
CA GLY A 512 36.83 18.24 14.46
C GLY A 512 37.18 17.59 13.10
N ARG A 513 36.31 16.69 12.58
CA ARG A 513 36.42 16.12 11.22
C ARG A 513 35.69 16.93 10.15
N GLY A 514 35.10 18.07 10.49
CA GLY A 514 34.39 18.94 9.57
C GLY A 514 32.87 18.72 9.49
N ALA A 515 32.29 17.81 10.29
CA ALA A 515 30.86 17.63 10.36
C ALA A 515 30.17 18.82 11.03
N THR A 516 29.03 19.27 10.49
CA THR A 516 28.18 20.28 11.13
C THR A 516 27.18 19.60 12.05
N VAL A 517 27.09 20.04 13.30
CA VAL A 517 26.20 19.45 14.30
C VAL A 517 25.13 20.46 14.72
N PHE A 518 23.85 20.11 14.57
CA PHE A 518 22.74 20.84 15.18
C PHE A 518 22.23 20.06 16.39
N LEU A 519 22.30 20.67 17.55
CA LEU A 519 21.94 20.05 18.81
C LEU A 519 20.80 20.83 19.48
N ILE A 520 19.64 20.22 19.60
CA ILE A 520 18.52 20.75 20.38
C ILE A 520 18.62 20.18 21.79
N THR A 521 18.84 21.04 22.78
CA THR A 521 18.99 20.62 24.17
C THR A 521 18.72 21.77 25.12
N HIS A 522 18.39 21.43 26.35
CA HIS A 522 18.26 22.38 27.47
C HIS A 522 19.37 22.20 28.51
N ARG A 523 20.33 21.29 28.30
CA ARG A 523 21.39 20.94 29.24
C ARG A 523 22.58 21.91 29.17
N PRO A 524 23.07 22.43 30.33
CA PRO A 524 24.20 23.35 30.36
C PRO A 524 25.50 22.77 29.79
N GLY A 525 25.78 21.48 30.00
CA GLY A 525 26.99 20.80 29.51
C GLY A 525 27.09 20.84 27.99
N ALA A 526 25.99 20.62 27.30
CA ALA A 526 25.91 20.68 25.83
C ALA A 526 26.02 22.12 25.30
N LEU A 527 25.52 23.10 26.04
CA LEU A 527 25.66 24.51 25.71
C LEU A 527 27.12 25.00 25.80
N ALA A 528 27.89 24.43 26.70
CA ALA A 528 29.31 24.72 26.82
C ALA A 528 30.14 24.31 25.58
N LEU A 529 29.62 23.37 24.77
CA LEU A 529 30.24 22.94 23.52
C LEU A 529 29.86 23.77 22.30
N ALA A 530 28.86 24.63 22.42
CA ALA A 530 28.35 25.37 21.29
C ALA A 530 29.36 26.37 20.74
N ASP A 531 29.63 26.32 19.45
CA ASP A 531 30.32 27.39 18.72
C ASP A 531 29.32 28.49 18.35
N GLN A 532 28.09 28.08 17.99
CA GLN A 532 27.00 28.96 17.61
C GLN A 532 25.72 28.59 18.37
N VAL A 533 24.92 29.59 18.70
CA VAL A 533 23.60 29.42 19.32
C VAL A 533 22.52 30.05 18.45
N LEU A 534 21.44 29.31 18.23
CA LEU A 534 20.21 29.74 17.55
C LEU A 534 19.08 29.74 18.58
N VAL A 535 18.42 30.88 18.80
CA VAL A 535 17.31 31.00 19.75
C VAL A 535 16.01 31.16 18.99
N LEU A 536 15.13 30.15 19.10
CA LEU A 536 13.81 30.15 18.49
C LEU A 536 12.72 30.60 19.47
N HIS A 537 11.87 31.48 19.00
CA HIS A 537 10.68 31.94 19.72
C HIS A 537 9.50 32.06 18.74
N GLU A 538 8.41 31.35 19.01
CA GLU A 538 7.20 31.34 18.17
C GLU A 538 7.48 31.15 16.66
N GLY A 539 8.32 30.18 16.33
CA GLY A 539 8.68 29.85 14.96
C GLY A 539 9.60 30.86 14.25
N ARG A 540 10.15 31.84 14.95
CA ARG A 540 11.07 32.86 14.43
C ARG A 540 12.42 32.80 15.14
N LEU A 541 13.46 33.25 14.48
CA LEU A 541 14.78 33.39 15.07
C LEU A 541 14.84 34.70 15.86
N ARG A 542 14.96 34.61 17.19
CA ARG A 542 15.06 35.75 18.11
C ARG A 542 16.49 36.24 18.24
N ALA A 543 17.45 35.35 18.29
CA ALA A 543 18.88 35.65 18.38
C ALA A 543 19.68 34.53 17.73
N GLN A 544 20.82 34.91 17.11
CA GLN A 544 21.79 33.97 16.55
C GLN A 544 23.19 34.55 16.61
N GLY A 545 24.18 33.71 16.75
CA GLY A 545 25.58 34.13 16.71
C GLY A 545 26.48 33.24 17.57
N PRO A 546 27.72 33.66 17.80
CA PRO A 546 28.63 32.99 18.70
C PRO A 546 28.01 32.85 20.08
N ARG A 547 28.29 31.71 20.74
CA ARG A 547 27.71 31.34 22.04
C ARG A 547 27.71 32.48 23.05
N ASP A 548 28.86 33.09 23.29
CA ASP A 548 29.03 34.04 24.39
C ASP A 548 28.26 35.35 24.10
N ALA A 549 28.18 35.76 22.85
CA ALA A 549 27.41 36.94 22.43
C ALA A 549 25.90 36.74 22.63
N VAL A 550 25.35 35.54 22.26
CA VAL A 550 23.94 35.24 22.43
C VAL A 550 23.59 35.04 23.89
N LEU A 551 24.43 34.37 24.67
CA LEU A 551 24.20 34.18 26.13
C LEU A 551 24.22 35.52 26.89
N ALA A 552 25.07 36.48 26.49
CA ALA A 552 25.06 37.83 27.05
C ALA A 552 23.74 38.56 26.80
N GLN A 553 23.15 38.40 25.60
CA GLN A 553 21.84 38.99 25.25
C GLN A 553 20.65 38.33 26.02
N LEU A 554 20.79 37.05 26.40
CA LEU A 554 19.74 36.34 27.10
C LEU A 554 19.77 36.49 28.63
N ARG A 555 20.87 37.05 29.20
CA ARG A 555 20.91 37.39 30.62
C ARG A 555 19.89 38.51 30.88
N PRO A 556 18.97 38.33 31.83
CA PRO A 556 18.06 39.40 32.19
C PRO A 556 18.91 40.59 32.62
N SER A 557 18.68 41.76 32.00
CA SER A 557 19.24 43.03 32.50
C SER A 557 18.88 43.13 33.99
N PRO A 558 19.81 43.47 34.86
CA PRO A 558 19.45 43.64 36.27
C PRO A 558 18.37 44.72 36.31
N ALA A 559 17.12 44.28 36.58
CA ALA A 559 16.02 45.17 36.76
C ALA A 559 16.41 46.17 37.85
N THR A 560 16.45 47.42 37.51
CA THR A 560 16.61 48.54 38.45
C THR A 560 15.54 48.31 39.54
N SER A 561 15.97 47.90 40.71
CA SER A 561 15.16 47.89 41.93
C SER A 561 14.78 49.34 42.19
N GLN A 562 13.68 49.81 41.61
CA GLN A 562 13.01 51.00 42.10
C GLN A 562 12.41 50.62 43.45
N ALA A 563 13.14 51.03 44.50
CA ALA A 563 12.61 51.09 45.85
C ALA A 563 11.27 51.90 45.80
N LEU A 564 10.19 51.29 46.21
CA LEU A 564 8.97 51.99 46.56
C LEU A 564 9.30 52.90 47.75
N PRO A 565 9.02 54.22 47.70
CA PRO A 565 9.10 55.05 48.90
C PRO A 565 7.97 54.67 49.86
N ALA A 566 8.32 54.73 51.15
CA ALA A 566 7.51 54.39 52.32
C ALA A 566 6.17 55.10 52.42
#